data_854cef97d92bbe099ba4b69eae44b43b
#
_entry.id   854cef97d92bbe099ba4b69eae44b43b
#
_cell.length_a   1.000
_cell.length_b   1.000
_cell.length_c   1.000
_cell.angle_alpha   90.00
_cell.angle_beta   90.00
_cell.angle_gamma   90.00
#
_symmetry.space_group_name_H-M   'P 1'
#
loop_
_entity.id
_entity.type
_entity.pdbx_description
1 polymer ?
#
loop_
_entity_poly.entity_id
_entity_poly.type
_entity_poly.pdbx_seq_one_letter_code
_entity_poly.pdbx_strand_id
1 'polypeptide(L)'
;KVLRDDFTGKVEQVNTALLTLLLDNGYFPVLTPPALSFNHEAINVDGDRAAAAVAAALHADSLILLTSAAGLLARFPDEGSLLPRLTSRDLDSAIDYAKGKMKRKVVAAQEALRGGVPAVIIGDGRRASPLRDALAGEGTRMMNDE
;
A
#
# COMPACT_ATOMS: atom_id res chain seq x y z
N LYS A 1 -2.70 1.35 21.17
CA LYS A 1 -2.86 2.47 22.16
C LYS A 1 -3.56 3.60 21.41
N VAL A 2 -4.84 3.81 21.66
CA VAL A 2 -5.59 4.97 21.15
C VAL A 2 -5.10 6.19 21.93
N LEU A 3 -4.55 7.18 21.25
CA LEU A 3 -4.34 8.49 21.85
C LEU A 3 -5.72 9.14 21.94
N ARG A 4 -6.18 9.44 23.15
CA ARG A 4 -7.57 9.80 23.44
C ARG A 4 -8.10 11.05 22.72
N ASP A 5 -7.25 11.86 22.08
CA ASP A 5 -7.64 13.11 21.43
C ASP A 5 -7.35 13.15 19.91
N ASP A 6 -6.88 12.04 19.30
CA ASP A 6 -6.46 12.04 17.89
C ASP A 6 -7.31 11.14 16.99
N PHE A 7 -8.17 10.28 17.56
CA PHE A 7 -9.01 9.31 16.83
C PHE A 7 -8.28 8.63 15.66
N THR A 8 -6.97 8.43 15.80
CA THR A 8 -6.09 7.80 14.82
C THR A 8 -5.85 6.35 15.22
N GLY A 9 -6.02 5.44 14.28
CA GLY A 9 -5.92 4.01 14.56
C GLY A 9 -5.19 3.24 13.47
N LYS A 10 -5.10 1.94 13.72
CA LYS A 10 -4.62 0.92 12.79
C LYS A 10 -5.80 0.02 12.44
N VAL A 11 -5.86 -0.44 11.18
CA VAL A 11 -6.82 -1.48 10.77
C VAL A 11 -6.45 -2.79 11.46
N GLU A 12 -7.36 -3.33 12.26
CA GLU A 12 -7.19 -4.60 12.97
C GLU A 12 -7.97 -5.73 12.31
N GLN A 13 -9.10 -5.40 11.67
CA GLN A 13 -9.97 -6.36 10.99
C GLN A 13 -10.50 -5.81 9.68
N VAL A 14 -10.61 -6.67 8.69
CA VAL A 14 -11.23 -6.39 7.39
C VAL A 14 -12.46 -7.29 7.24
N ASN A 15 -13.58 -6.73 6.83
CA ASN A 15 -14.78 -7.52 6.50
C ASN A 15 -14.61 -8.18 5.12
N THR A 16 -13.83 -9.25 5.08
CA THR A 16 -13.55 -10.00 3.85
C THR A 16 -14.79 -10.63 3.26
N ALA A 17 -15.74 -11.09 4.09
CA ALA A 17 -16.99 -11.69 3.63
C ALA A 17 -17.79 -10.71 2.76
N LEU A 18 -17.92 -9.44 3.20
CA LEU A 18 -18.58 -8.42 2.39
C LEU A 18 -17.81 -8.10 1.11
N LEU A 19 -16.50 -7.95 1.20
CA LEU A 19 -15.69 -7.60 0.03
C LEU A 19 -15.71 -8.72 -1.02
N THR A 20 -15.55 -9.97 -0.61
CA THR A 20 -15.63 -11.13 -1.49
C THR A 20 -17.02 -11.23 -2.14
N LEU A 21 -18.09 -11.06 -1.35
CA LEU A 21 -19.46 -11.06 -1.89
C LEU A 21 -19.63 -10.01 -3.01
N LEU A 22 -19.10 -8.79 -2.81
CA LEU A 22 -19.18 -7.73 -3.82
C LEU A 22 -18.37 -8.09 -5.07
N LEU A 23 -17.14 -8.56 -4.90
CA LEU A 23 -16.25 -8.94 -6.01
C LEU A 23 -16.84 -10.11 -6.83
N ASP A 24 -17.37 -11.14 -6.18
CA ASP A 24 -17.97 -12.31 -6.82
C ASP A 24 -19.23 -11.94 -7.63
N ASN A 25 -19.87 -10.83 -7.28
CA ASN A 25 -21.03 -10.31 -8.03
C ASN A 25 -20.65 -9.19 -9.02
N GLY A 26 -19.36 -9.03 -9.35
CA GLY A 26 -18.87 -8.12 -10.39
C GLY A 26 -18.80 -6.64 -9.98
N TYR A 27 -18.89 -6.33 -8.69
CA TYR A 27 -18.68 -4.98 -8.19
C TYR A 27 -17.20 -4.67 -8.00
N PHE A 28 -16.84 -3.40 -8.12
CA PHE A 28 -15.52 -2.86 -7.74
C PHE A 28 -15.67 -2.09 -6.44
N PRO A 29 -15.36 -2.68 -5.26
CA PRO A 29 -15.44 -1.98 -4.00
C PRO A 29 -14.44 -0.82 -3.94
N VAL A 30 -14.94 0.39 -3.67
CA VAL A 30 -14.11 1.57 -3.42
C VAL A 30 -14.15 1.87 -1.93
N LEU A 31 -13.00 1.72 -1.28
CA LEU A 31 -12.85 1.93 0.15
C LEU A 31 -12.16 3.26 0.42
N THR A 32 -12.62 3.96 1.45
CA THR A 32 -12.03 5.23 1.88
C THR A 32 -12.01 5.32 3.40
N PRO A 33 -10.97 5.90 4.01
CA PRO A 33 -11.05 6.31 5.42
C PRO A 33 -12.25 7.24 5.65
N PRO A 34 -12.81 7.28 6.87
CA PRO A 34 -12.35 6.63 8.10
C PRO A 34 -12.72 5.15 8.20
N ALA A 35 -12.04 4.43 9.11
CA ALA A 35 -12.45 3.11 9.58
C ALA A 35 -13.45 3.22 10.73
N LEU A 36 -14.13 2.14 11.05
CA LEU A 36 -15.04 2.04 12.20
C LEU A 36 -14.33 1.34 13.34
N SER A 37 -14.36 1.91 14.55
CA SER A 37 -13.89 1.25 15.77
C SER A 37 -14.88 0.20 16.27
N PHE A 38 -14.44 -0.67 17.18
CA PHE A 38 -15.35 -1.62 17.86
C PHE A 38 -16.44 -0.93 18.71
N ASN A 39 -16.26 0.35 19.04
CA ASN A 39 -17.26 1.17 19.72
C ASN A 39 -18.13 1.98 18.75
N HIS A 40 -18.08 1.68 17.45
CA HIS A 40 -18.81 2.37 16.38
C HIS A 40 -18.43 3.85 16.21
N GLU A 41 -17.20 4.21 16.54
CA GLU A 41 -16.65 5.55 16.34
C GLU A 41 -15.85 5.61 15.04
N ALA A 42 -15.89 6.74 14.35
CA ALA A 42 -15.05 6.97 13.17
C ALA A 42 -13.58 7.17 13.59
N ILE A 43 -12.69 6.35 13.04
CA ILE A 43 -11.25 6.37 13.33
C ILE A 43 -10.49 6.72 12.08
N ASN A 44 -9.66 7.76 12.15
CA ASN A 44 -8.75 8.08 11.07
C ASN A 44 -7.67 6.99 10.94
N VAL A 45 -7.49 6.47 9.72
CA VAL A 45 -6.46 5.48 9.39
C VAL A 45 -5.66 5.95 8.19
N ASP A 46 -4.38 5.58 8.15
CA ASP A 46 -3.55 5.84 6.96
C ASP A 46 -4.04 4.97 5.80
N GLY A 47 -4.33 5.61 4.65
CA GLY A 47 -4.92 4.93 3.49
C GLY A 47 -3.99 3.89 2.87
N ASP A 48 -2.67 4.12 2.83
CA ASP A 48 -1.70 3.15 2.29
C ASP A 48 -1.64 1.90 3.18
N ARG A 49 -1.66 2.08 4.51
CA ARG A 49 -1.67 0.98 5.48
C ARG A 49 -3.02 0.25 5.51
N ALA A 50 -4.13 0.97 5.32
CA ALA A 50 -5.44 0.35 5.17
C ALA A 50 -5.49 -0.53 3.90
N ALA A 51 -4.96 -0.03 2.77
CA ALA A 51 -4.85 -0.80 1.55
C ALA A 51 -3.98 -2.06 1.74
N ALA A 52 -2.86 -1.98 2.47
CA ALA A 52 -2.01 -3.12 2.80
C ALA A 52 -2.78 -4.17 3.62
N ALA A 53 -3.54 -3.75 4.63
CA ALA A 53 -4.35 -4.65 5.44
C ALA A 53 -5.46 -5.35 4.62
N VAL A 54 -6.12 -4.61 3.72
CA VAL A 54 -7.14 -5.17 2.83
C VAL A 54 -6.53 -6.16 1.83
N ALA A 55 -5.41 -5.80 1.20
CA ALA A 55 -4.72 -6.68 0.26
C ALA A 55 -4.28 -7.99 0.91
N ALA A 56 -3.70 -7.92 2.12
CA ALA A 56 -3.32 -9.11 2.88
C ALA A 56 -4.53 -9.97 3.26
N ALA A 57 -5.61 -9.36 3.75
CA ALA A 57 -6.81 -10.08 4.18
C ALA A 57 -7.55 -10.77 3.02
N LEU A 58 -7.49 -10.19 1.82
CA LEU A 58 -8.08 -10.77 0.59
C LEU A 58 -7.11 -11.70 -0.16
N HIS A 59 -5.89 -11.91 0.33
CA HIS A 59 -4.85 -12.67 -0.37
C HIS A 59 -4.63 -12.18 -1.81
N ALA A 60 -4.57 -10.86 -1.98
CA ALA A 60 -4.40 -10.24 -3.29
C ALA A 60 -3.06 -10.65 -3.93
N ASP A 61 -3.05 -10.86 -5.25
CA ASP A 61 -1.83 -11.18 -6.01
C ASP A 61 -0.83 -10.02 -6.02
N SER A 62 -1.34 -8.79 -5.90
CA SER A 62 -0.49 -7.60 -5.81
C SER A 62 -1.22 -6.43 -5.17
N LEU A 63 -0.45 -5.50 -4.59
CA LEU A 63 -0.90 -4.19 -4.14
C LEU A 63 -0.21 -3.10 -4.97
N ILE A 64 -0.97 -2.17 -5.54
CA ILE A 64 -0.43 -1.02 -6.25
C ILE A 64 -0.66 0.24 -5.43
N LEU A 65 0.42 0.94 -5.06
CA LEU A 65 0.40 2.21 -4.36
C LEU A 65 0.83 3.32 -5.32
N LEU A 66 -0.11 4.16 -5.74
CA LEU A 66 0.20 5.27 -6.65
C LEU A 66 0.77 6.47 -5.90
N THR A 67 1.72 7.15 -6.55
CA THR A 67 2.40 8.33 -6.02
C THR A 67 2.60 9.39 -7.12
N SER A 68 3.06 10.59 -6.76
CA SER A 68 3.42 11.66 -7.69
C SER A 68 4.91 11.65 -8.07
N ALA A 69 5.55 10.49 -8.08
CA ALA A 69 6.92 10.25 -8.52
C ALA A 69 6.96 8.98 -9.35
N ALA A 70 8.05 8.75 -10.09
CA ALA A 70 8.22 7.55 -10.92
C ALA A 70 8.19 6.24 -10.11
N GLY A 71 8.42 6.31 -8.81
CA GLY A 71 8.48 5.21 -7.86
C GLY A 71 9.30 5.62 -6.64
N LEU A 72 9.96 4.67 -5.97
CA LEU A 72 10.94 4.97 -4.93
C LEU A 72 12.27 5.38 -5.58
N LEU A 73 12.75 6.57 -5.24
CA LEU A 73 13.98 7.16 -5.78
C LEU A 73 15.09 7.07 -4.73
N ALA A 74 16.29 6.61 -5.13
CA ALA A 74 17.46 6.61 -4.25
C ALA A 74 17.89 8.04 -3.85
N ARG A 75 17.67 9.02 -4.73
CA ARG A 75 17.99 10.44 -4.52
C ARG A 75 16.85 11.33 -4.97
N PHE A 76 15.82 11.48 -4.14
CA PHE A 76 14.72 12.40 -4.47
C PHE A 76 15.23 13.85 -4.60
N PRO A 77 14.84 14.64 -5.63
CA PRO A 77 13.82 14.35 -6.66
C PRO A 77 14.37 13.81 -8.00
N ASP A 78 15.58 13.28 -8.03
CA ASP A 78 16.23 12.74 -9.24
C ASP A 78 15.52 11.47 -9.73
N GLU A 79 14.63 11.61 -10.73
CA GLU A 79 13.88 10.47 -11.32
C GLU A 79 14.80 9.44 -12.00
N GLY A 80 16.02 9.82 -12.41
CA GLY A 80 17.04 8.90 -12.93
C GLY A 80 17.60 7.96 -11.85
N SER A 81 17.30 8.20 -10.58
CA SER A 81 17.69 7.34 -9.45
C SER A 81 16.60 6.35 -9.01
N LEU A 82 15.63 6.05 -9.89
CA LEU A 82 14.57 5.07 -9.62
C LEU A 82 15.16 3.72 -9.19
N LEU A 83 14.62 3.17 -8.12
CA LEU A 83 14.90 1.80 -7.68
C LEU A 83 13.80 0.87 -8.26
N PRO A 84 14.04 0.19 -9.39
CA PRO A 84 12.97 -0.51 -10.10
C PRO A 84 12.53 -1.79 -9.39
N ARG A 85 13.43 -2.42 -8.62
CA ARG A 85 13.17 -3.68 -7.93
C ARG A 85 13.84 -3.70 -6.57
N LEU A 86 13.10 -4.17 -5.56
CA LEU A 86 13.57 -4.40 -4.20
C LEU A 86 13.08 -5.76 -3.71
N THR A 87 13.92 -6.46 -2.95
CA THR A 87 13.54 -7.71 -2.28
C THR A 87 13.30 -7.49 -0.80
N SER A 88 12.84 -8.49 -0.08
CA SER A 88 12.61 -8.39 1.36
C SER A 88 13.89 -8.01 2.14
N ARG A 89 15.08 -8.37 1.64
CA ARG A 89 16.38 -7.97 2.22
C ARG A 89 16.66 -6.48 2.09
N ASP A 90 16.13 -5.85 1.05
CA ASP A 90 16.34 -4.44 0.77
C ASP A 90 15.32 -3.54 1.49
N LEU A 91 14.21 -4.12 2.01
CA LEU A 91 13.08 -3.36 2.52
C LEU A 91 13.41 -2.49 3.74
N ASP A 92 14.29 -2.97 4.62
CA ASP A 92 14.68 -2.19 5.80
C ASP A 92 15.53 -0.98 5.39
N SER A 93 16.42 -1.14 4.39
CA SER A 93 17.19 -0.03 3.82
C SER A 93 16.36 0.87 2.89
N ALA A 94 15.29 0.35 2.30
CA ALA A 94 14.38 1.13 1.44
C ALA A 94 13.74 2.30 2.19
N ILE A 95 13.55 2.18 3.51
CA ILE A 95 13.06 3.27 4.36
C ILE A 95 14.01 4.46 4.39
N ASP A 96 15.31 4.24 4.26
CA ASP A 96 16.32 5.29 4.31
C ASP A 96 16.27 6.19 3.07
N TYR A 97 15.86 5.65 1.92
CA TYR A 97 15.62 6.42 0.70
C TYR A 97 14.28 7.17 0.73
N ALA A 98 13.33 6.72 1.54
CA ALA A 98 11.98 7.26 1.56
C ALA A 98 11.87 8.52 2.44
N LYS A 99 11.37 9.62 1.87
CA LYS A 99 11.12 10.88 2.58
C LYS A 99 9.62 11.20 2.63
N GLY A 100 9.19 11.82 3.73
CA GLY A 100 7.83 12.33 3.88
C GLY A 100 6.75 11.24 3.64
N LYS A 101 5.83 11.50 2.71
CA LYS A 101 4.72 10.58 2.37
C LYS A 101 5.21 9.25 1.79
N MET A 102 6.35 9.22 1.11
CA MET A 102 6.92 7.99 0.55
C MET A 102 7.27 6.97 1.64
N LYS A 103 7.71 7.44 2.82
CA LYS A 103 8.01 6.56 3.96
C LYS A 103 6.79 5.73 4.39
N ARG A 104 5.59 6.32 4.37
CA ARG A 104 4.34 5.59 4.70
C ARG A 104 4.04 4.50 3.67
N LYS A 105 4.27 4.77 2.36
CA LYS A 105 4.09 3.77 1.30
C LYS A 105 5.07 2.61 1.43
N VAL A 106 6.33 2.88 1.76
CA VAL A 106 7.32 1.81 2.02
C VAL A 106 6.92 0.98 3.23
N VAL A 107 6.46 1.61 4.33
CA VAL A 107 5.94 0.88 5.50
C VAL A 107 4.72 0.03 5.13
N ALA A 108 3.77 0.59 4.39
CA ALA A 108 2.59 -0.16 3.93
C ALA A 108 2.98 -1.33 3.02
N ALA A 109 3.97 -1.14 2.13
CA ALA A 109 4.51 -2.22 1.30
C ALA A 109 5.11 -3.35 2.15
N GLN A 110 5.91 -3.01 3.17
CA GLN A 110 6.45 -4.00 4.11
C GLN A 110 5.34 -4.76 4.86
N GLU A 111 4.31 -4.04 5.32
CA GLU A 111 3.16 -4.65 6.02
C GLU A 111 2.40 -5.61 5.09
N ALA A 112 2.16 -5.23 3.83
CA ALA A 112 1.50 -6.08 2.84
C ALA A 112 2.30 -7.36 2.53
N LEU A 113 3.61 -7.22 2.26
CA LEU A 113 4.49 -8.36 1.99
C LEU A 113 4.58 -9.32 3.18
N ARG A 114 4.71 -8.80 4.41
CA ARG A 114 4.67 -9.61 5.65
C ARG A 114 3.30 -10.26 5.85
N GLY A 115 2.23 -9.64 5.36
CA GLY A 115 0.87 -10.17 5.36
C GLY A 115 0.60 -11.21 4.27
N GLY A 116 1.58 -11.57 3.45
CA GLY A 116 1.49 -12.62 2.42
C GLY A 116 1.13 -12.12 1.03
N VAL A 117 1.04 -10.81 0.78
CA VAL A 117 0.88 -10.27 -0.59
C VAL A 117 2.18 -10.54 -1.37
N PRO A 118 2.14 -11.23 -2.53
CA PRO A 118 3.37 -11.62 -3.24
C PRO A 118 4.18 -10.45 -3.79
N ALA A 119 3.52 -9.36 -4.17
CA ALA A 119 4.16 -8.19 -4.75
C ALA A 119 3.48 -6.89 -4.36
N VAL A 120 4.26 -5.85 -4.10
CA VAL A 120 3.78 -4.47 -3.96
C VAL A 120 4.49 -3.59 -4.99
N ILE A 121 3.72 -2.74 -5.67
CA ILE A 121 4.24 -1.85 -6.71
C ILE A 121 3.96 -0.41 -6.30
N ILE A 122 5.00 0.41 -6.22
CA ILE A 122 4.86 1.86 -6.08
C ILE A 122 4.95 2.47 -7.48
N GLY A 123 3.81 2.88 -8.03
CA GLY A 123 3.66 3.36 -9.40
C GLY A 123 3.43 4.86 -9.51
N ASP A 124 3.72 5.42 -10.69
CA ASP A 124 3.53 6.83 -11.00
C ASP A 124 2.07 7.14 -11.35
N GLY A 125 1.35 7.77 -10.43
CA GLY A 125 -0.05 8.18 -10.61
C GLY A 125 -0.27 9.34 -11.59
N ARG A 126 0.80 9.98 -12.11
CA ARG A 126 0.72 11.08 -13.09
C ARG A 126 0.54 10.56 -14.53
N ARG A 127 0.77 9.27 -14.77
CA ARG A 127 0.68 8.66 -16.10
C ARG A 127 -0.76 8.53 -16.57
N ALA A 128 -0.95 8.43 -17.87
CA ALA A 128 -2.29 8.32 -18.49
C ALA A 128 -3.00 6.98 -18.13
N SER A 129 -2.23 5.91 -17.89
CA SER A 129 -2.75 4.58 -17.53
C SER A 129 -1.97 3.99 -16.36
N PRO A 130 -2.02 4.62 -15.16
CA PRO A 130 -1.07 4.33 -14.07
C PRO A 130 -1.13 2.88 -13.57
N LEU A 131 -2.30 2.28 -13.52
CA LEU A 131 -2.47 0.89 -13.07
C LEU A 131 -1.91 -0.10 -14.10
N ARG A 132 -2.22 0.11 -15.38
CA ARG A 132 -1.71 -0.73 -16.47
C ARG A 132 -0.19 -0.64 -16.56
N ASP A 133 0.37 0.55 -16.43
CA ASP A 133 1.80 0.79 -16.52
C ASP A 133 2.53 0.14 -15.33
N ALA A 134 1.99 0.25 -14.12
CA ALA A 134 2.52 -0.43 -12.94
C ALA A 134 2.50 -1.96 -13.10
N LEU A 135 1.41 -2.54 -13.61
CA LEU A 135 1.33 -3.98 -13.88
C LEU A 135 2.29 -4.42 -14.99
N ALA A 136 2.61 -3.53 -15.95
CA ALA A 136 3.58 -3.77 -17.01
C ALA A 136 5.06 -3.67 -16.55
N GLY A 137 5.29 -3.29 -15.28
CA GLY A 137 6.63 -3.25 -14.69
C GLY A 137 7.20 -1.85 -14.46
N GLU A 138 6.43 -0.80 -14.73
CA GLU A 138 6.82 0.58 -14.43
C GLU A 138 6.71 0.88 -12.93
N GLY A 139 7.67 1.65 -12.40
CA GLY A 139 7.72 2.00 -10.98
C GLY A 139 8.72 1.17 -10.19
N THR A 140 8.46 1.04 -8.89
CA THR A 140 9.26 0.22 -7.97
C THR A 140 8.46 -1.02 -7.56
N ARG A 141 8.94 -2.20 -7.92
CA ARG A 141 8.36 -3.48 -7.53
C ARG A 141 9.10 -4.05 -6.32
N MET A 142 8.35 -4.33 -5.26
CA MET A 142 8.84 -4.96 -4.03
C MET A 142 8.25 -6.37 -3.92
N MET A 143 9.09 -7.36 -3.56
CA MET A 143 8.69 -8.77 -3.46
C MET A 143 9.39 -9.44 -2.29
N ASN A 144 8.82 -10.53 -1.78
CA ASN A 144 9.54 -11.43 -0.89
C ASN A 144 10.68 -12.13 -1.65
N ASP A 145 11.75 -12.49 -0.95
CA ASP A 145 12.77 -13.39 -1.49
C ASP A 145 12.14 -14.77 -1.72
N GLU A 146 12.52 -15.45 -2.79
CA GLU A 146 12.19 -16.85 -3.06
C GLU A 146 12.91 -17.79 -2.11
#